data_1d057b58f22f79c4c91f9d0eb5ae17af
#
_entry.id   1d057b58f22f79c4c91f9d0eb5ae17af
#
_cell.length_a   1.000
_cell.length_b   1.000
_cell.length_c   1.000
_cell.angle_alpha   90.00
_cell.angle_beta   90.00
_cell.angle_gamma   90.00
#
_symmetry.space_group_name_H-M   'P 1'
#
loop_
_entity.id
_entity.type
_entity.pdbx_description
1 polymer ?
#
loop_
_entity_poly.entity_id
_entity_poly.type
_entity_poly.pdbx_seq_one_letter_code
_entity_poly.pdbx_strand_id
1 'polypeptide(L)'
;MAAVTGVAAAAVLVPVGSAGAAPLICDPGSKTVKWVTTGSSRVLTHKVESYEKGYSGGSRTVTKTLTHEKTITSGRSISGGAAAGFGVKKVLTSLDAHVEGAYTHEKAKTRTKSVTISDTLTKKGDYFFYRGTVKATGTWQGFRCDRGTKWIEQTWGKAQSFSAQVDGAVRCGDSVRKKSLARLVQDKYC
;
A
#
# COMPACT_ATOMS: atom_id res chain seq x y z
N MET A 1 -46.75 -83.64 15.76
CA MET A 1 -46.89 -82.18 15.87
C MET A 1 -45.56 -81.69 16.47
N ALA A 2 -44.65 -81.11 15.67
CA ALA A 2 -43.38 -80.58 16.12
C ALA A 2 -43.43 -79.05 16.10
N ALA A 3 -43.18 -78.47 17.26
CA ALA A 3 -43.08 -77.01 17.41
C ALA A 3 -41.64 -76.54 17.17
N VAL A 4 -41.44 -75.69 16.20
CA VAL A 4 -40.15 -75.00 15.92
C VAL A 4 -40.11 -73.66 16.62
N THR A 5 -39.26 -73.52 17.61
CA THR A 5 -38.97 -72.26 18.30
C THR A 5 -37.88 -71.50 17.54
N GLY A 6 -38.25 -70.37 16.89
CA GLY A 6 -37.29 -69.49 16.22
C GLY A 6 -36.66 -68.54 17.24
N VAL A 7 -35.30 -68.52 17.24
CA VAL A 7 -34.52 -67.54 18.02
C VAL A 7 -34.28 -66.33 17.16
N ALA A 8 -34.80 -65.14 17.59
CA ALA A 8 -34.56 -63.87 16.94
C ALA A 8 -33.26 -63.28 17.50
N ALA A 9 -32.24 -63.17 16.64
CA ALA A 9 -31.01 -62.46 16.96
C ALA A 9 -31.21 -60.93 16.76
N ALA A 10 -31.18 -60.16 17.83
CA ALA A 10 -31.17 -58.71 17.80
C ALA A 10 -29.79 -58.18 17.46
N ALA A 11 -29.58 -57.61 16.26
CA ALA A 11 -28.39 -56.91 15.88
C ALA A 11 -28.33 -55.54 16.56
N VAL A 12 -27.43 -55.37 17.48
CA VAL A 12 -27.13 -54.06 18.11
C VAL A 12 -26.31 -53.22 17.12
N LEU A 13 -26.96 -52.27 16.46
CA LEU A 13 -26.29 -51.23 15.68
C LEU A 13 -25.61 -50.23 16.64
N VAL A 14 -24.29 -50.38 16.78
CA VAL A 14 -23.46 -49.36 17.48
C VAL A 14 -23.38 -48.13 16.54
N PRO A 15 -23.84 -46.93 16.96
CA PRO A 15 -23.62 -45.76 16.15
C PRO A 15 -22.12 -45.45 16.08
N VAL A 16 -21.55 -45.57 14.87
CA VAL A 16 -20.17 -45.10 14.59
C VAL A 16 -20.24 -43.56 14.74
N GLY A 17 -19.77 -43.07 15.88
CA GLY A 17 -19.66 -41.64 16.11
C GLY A 17 -18.80 -41.06 14.99
N SER A 18 -19.39 -40.19 14.19
CA SER A 18 -18.67 -39.38 13.23
C SER A 18 -17.62 -38.60 14.01
N ALA A 19 -16.37 -38.93 13.87
CA ALA A 19 -15.26 -38.11 14.35
C ALA A 19 -15.37 -36.75 13.65
N GLY A 20 -16.00 -35.78 14.31
CA GLY A 20 -16.10 -34.42 13.81
C GLY A 20 -14.71 -33.89 13.54
N ALA A 21 -14.39 -33.64 12.29
CA ALA A 21 -13.14 -33.01 11.91
C ALA A 21 -13.07 -31.65 12.65
N ALA A 22 -12.01 -31.43 13.40
CA ALA A 22 -11.79 -30.14 14.06
C ALA A 22 -11.85 -29.00 13.01
N PRO A 23 -12.50 -27.89 13.32
CA PRO A 23 -12.66 -26.78 12.37
C PRO A 23 -11.28 -26.28 11.94
N LEU A 24 -11.10 -26.11 10.64
CA LEU A 24 -9.85 -25.59 10.08
C LEU A 24 -9.69 -24.10 10.48
N ILE A 25 -8.53 -23.75 11.03
CA ILE A 25 -8.15 -22.37 11.36
C ILE A 25 -7.71 -21.61 10.09
N CYS A 26 -7.19 -22.36 9.11
CA CYS A 26 -6.72 -21.82 7.83
C CYS A 26 -6.70 -22.91 6.76
N ASP A 27 -6.71 -22.54 5.49
CA ASP A 27 -6.57 -23.51 4.40
C ASP A 27 -5.14 -24.05 4.34
N PRO A 28 -4.93 -25.39 4.38
CA PRO A 28 -3.60 -25.99 4.39
C PRO A 28 -2.71 -25.49 3.25
N GLY A 29 -1.51 -25.02 3.58
CA GLY A 29 -0.53 -24.52 2.61
C GLY A 29 -0.80 -23.10 2.11
N SER A 30 -1.93 -22.48 2.44
CA SER A 30 -2.21 -21.08 2.11
C SER A 30 -1.21 -20.13 2.78
N LYS A 31 -1.03 -18.94 2.20
CA LYS A 31 -0.07 -17.93 2.65
C LYS A 31 -0.74 -16.59 2.88
N THR A 32 -0.40 -15.93 3.97
CA THR A 32 -0.89 -14.58 4.30
C THR A 32 0.25 -13.66 4.71
N VAL A 33 0.01 -12.36 4.60
CA VAL A 33 0.92 -11.29 5.03
C VAL A 33 0.24 -10.53 6.15
N LYS A 34 0.95 -10.31 7.25
CA LYS A 34 0.55 -9.41 8.34
C LYS A 34 1.50 -8.23 8.41
N TRP A 35 0.97 -7.04 8.63
CA TRP A 35 1.75 -5.82 8.82
C TRP A 35 2.01 -5.59 10.29
N VAL A 36 3.28 -5.40 10.62
CA VAL A 36 3.73 -5.03 11.98
C VAL A 36 3.67 -3.52 12.14
N THR A 37 4.17 -2.80 11.12
CA THR A 37 4.11 -1.34 11.05
C THR A 37 3.76 -0.92 9.65
N THR A 38 2.96 0.13 9.53
CA THR A 38 2.69 0.79 8.25
C THR A 38 2.69 2.30 8.44
N GLY A 39 3.05 3.03 7.39
CA GLY A 39 3.04 4.47 7.40
C GLY A 39 3.08 5.06 6.00
N SER A 40 2.62 6.30 5.89
CA SER A 40 2.72 7.06 4.65
C SER A 40 3.35 8.42 4.90
N SER A 41 4.06 8.93 3.90
CA SER A 41 4.66 10.25 3.93
C SER A 41 4.58 10.92 2.56
N ARG A 42 4.36 12.22 2.56
CA ARG A 42 4.41 13.04 1.34
C ARG A 42 5.86 13.37 1.03
N VAL A 43 6.27 13.18 -0.21
CA VAL A 43 7.67 13.38 -0.63
C VAL A 43 7.70 14.20 -1.90
N LEU A 44 8.40 15.32 -1.86
CA LEU A 44 8.74 16.08 -3.06
C LEU A 44 9.88 15.36 -3.78
N THR A 45 9.68 15.10 -5.07
CA THR A 45 10.65 14.37 -5.91
C THR A 45 11.50 15.31 -6.77
N HIS A 46 11.05 16.57 -6.88
CA HIS A 46 11.70 17.62 -7.63
C HIS A 46 11.88 18.87 -6.77
N LYS A 47 12.87 19.68 -7.12
CA LYS A 47 13.11 20.98 -6.50
C LYS A 47 11.91 21.88 -6.74
N VAL A 48 11.46 22.54 -5.68
CA VAL A 48 10.34 23.49 -5.76
C VAL A 48 10.85 24.80 -6.33
N GLU A 49 10.12 25.36 -7.30
CA GLU A 49 10.43 26.64 -7.91
C GLU A 49 9.34 27.68 -7.54
N SER A 50 9.76 28.88 -7.16
CA SER A 50 8.86 29.95 -6.77
C SER A 50 8.55 30.90 -7.93
N TYR A 51 7.41 31.59 -7.82
CA TYR A 51 7.04 32.69 -8.68
C TYR A 51 6.13 33.66 -7.93
N GLU A 52 6.46 34.93 -7.95
CA GLU A 52 5.63 36.00 -7.39
C GLU A 52 4.77 36.65 -8.46
N LYS A 53 3.44 36.68 -8.26
CA LYS A 53 2.51 37.50 -9.04
C LYS A 53 2.21 38.79 -8.28
N GLY A 54 2.94 39.86 -8.61
CA GLY A 54 2.91 41.12 -7.87
C GLY A 54 1.65 41.98 -8.07
N TYR A 55 0.72 41.60 -8.97
CA TYR A 55 -0.46 42.41 -9.31
C TYR A 55 -1.77 41.65 -9.12
N SER A 56 -2.82 42.36 -8.80
CA SER A 56 -4.20 41.90 -8.73
C SER A 56 -4.88 42.01 -10.08
N GLY A 57 -5.85 41.14 -10.35
CA GLY A 57 -6.58 41.09 -11.62
C GLY A 57 -5.80 40.38 -12.74
N GLY A 58 -6.51 39.99 -13.78
CA GLY A 58 -5.99 39.21 -14.90
C GLY A 58 -5.44 37.86 -14.53
N SER A 59 -5.26 37.01 -15.52
CA SER A 59 -4.60 35.74 -15.41
C SER A 59 -3.21 35.76 -16.05
N ARG A 60 -2.27 34.99 -15.55
CA ARG A 60 -0.95 34.81 -16.15
C ARG A 60 -0.58 33.32 -16.15
N THR A 61 -0.32 32.77 -17.31
CA THR A 61 0.25 31.43 -17.42
C THR A 61 1.76 31.50 -17.18
N VAL A 62 2.24 30.70 -16.23
CA VAL A 62 3.65 30.60 -15.86
C VAL A 62 4.10 29.18 -16.05
N THR A 63 5.22 29.00 -16.72
CA THR A 63 5.86 27.70 -16.97
C THR A 63 7.16 27.64 -16.20
N LYS A 64 7.34 26.56 -15.41
CA LYS A 64 8.56 26.27 -14.64
C LYS A 64 9.07 24.89 -14.95
N THR A 65 10.38 24.75 -15.09
CA THR A 65 11.05 23.45 -15.22
C THR A 65 11.66 23.07 -13.89
N LEU A 66 11.13 21.99 -13.30
CA LEU A 66 11.58 21.46 -12.02
C LEU A 66 12.64 20.38 -12.24
N THR A 67 13.76 20.48 -11.56
CA THR A 67 14.85 19.49 -11.62
C THR A 67 14.62 18.36 -10.63
N HIS A 68 14.99 17.15 -11.02
CA HIS A 68 14.88 15.98 -10.15
C HIS A 68 15.81 16.09 -8.95
N GLU A 69 15.29 15.79 -7.77
CA GLU A 69 16.05 15.82 -6.51
C GLU A 69 16.07 14.46 -5.82
N LYS A 70 14.92 13.76 -5.78
CA LYS A 70 14.77 12.54 -4.99
C LYS A 70 14.05 11.42 -5.74
N THR A 71 14.69 10.25 -5.81
CA THR A 71 14.09 9.04 -6.35
C THR A 71 13.46 8.19 -5.25
N ILE A 72 12.23 7.73 -5.47
CA ILE A 72 11.56 6.71 -4.66
C ILE A 72 11.42 5.47 -5.52
N THR A 73 11.84 4.32 -4.99
CA THR A 73 11.70 3.02 -5.67
C THR A 73 10.67 2.19 -4.94
N SER A 74 9.71 1.65 -5.67
CA SER A 74 8.76 0.66 -5.17
C SER A 74 9.44 -0.72 -5.09
N GLY A 75 9.16 -1.49 -4.05
CA GLY A 75 9.72 -2.81 -3.89
C GLY A 75 9.64 -3.36 -2.48
N ARG A 76 10.12 -4.56 -2.32
CA ARG A 76 10.25 -5.23 -1.02
C ARG A 76 11.66 -5.74 -0.79
N SER A 77 12.08 -5.78 0.46
CA SER A 77 13.20 -6.59 0.95
C SER A 77 12.66 -7.76 1.78
N ILE A 78 13.41 -8.82 1.84
CA ILE A 78 13.10 -10.02 2.62
C ILE A 78 14.30 -10.29 3.52
N SER A 79 14.01 -10.63 4.79
CA SER A 79 14.96 -11.14 5.74
C SER A 79 14.40 -12.47 6.28
N GLY A 80 15.29 -13.45 6.55
CA GLY A 80 14.87 -14.81 6.89
C GLY A 80 14.85 -15.77 5.69
N GLY A 81 15.11 -17.04 5.93
CA GLY A 81 15.53 -18.02 4.93
C GLY A 81 14.49 -18.51 3.90
N ALA A 82 13.22 -18.19 4.00
CA ALA A 82 12.18 -18.77 3.16
C ALA A 82 11.33 -17.72 2.42
N ALA A 83 11.93 -17.11 1.40
CA ALA A 83 11.22 -16.17 0.51
C ALA A 83 10.16 -16.83 -0.39
N ALA A 84 10.09 -18.15 -0.43
CA ALA A 84 9.29 -18.91 -1.38
C ALA A 84 7.79 -18.63 -1.25
N GLY A 85 7.23 -17.96 -2.24
CA GLY A 85 5.79 -17.84 -2.46
C GLY A 85 5.09 -16.60 -1.89
N PHE A 86 5.82 -15.63 -1.37
CA PHE A 86 5.28 -14.30 -1.08
C PHE A 86 5.63 -13.36 -2.24
N GLY A 87 4.79 -13.29 -3.26
CA GLY A 87 5.00 -12.46 -4.45
C GLY A 87 5.11 -10.97 -4.09
N VAL A 88 6.01 -10.25 -4.75
CA VAL A 88 6.21 -8.80 -4.53
C VAL A 88 4.90 -8.03 -4.72
N LYS A 89 4.16 -8.33 -5.79
CA LYS A 89 2.87 -7.70 -6.08
C LYS A 89 1.88 -7.87 -4.92
N LYS A 90 1.73 -9.10 -4.38
CA LYS A 90 0.81 -9.38 -3.27
C LYS A 90 1.15 -8.57 -2.01
N VAL A 91 2.44 -8.48 -1.67
CA VAL A 91 2.91 -7.69 -0.51
C VAL A 91 2.64 -6.20 -0.72
N LEU A 92 2.95 -5.66 -1.90
CA LEU A 92 2.76 -4.23 -2.18
C LEU A 92 1.28 -3.84 -2.26
N THR A 93 0.44 -4.63 -2.90
CA THR A 93 -1.02 -4.39 -2.92
C THR A 93 -1.61 -4.42 -1.50
N SER A 94 -1.14 -5.34 -0.65
CA SER A 94 -1.56 -5.38 0.75
C SER A 94 -1.08 -4.17 1.54
N LEU A 95 0.12 -3.62 1.28
CA LEU A 95 0.60 -2.38 1.90
C LEU A 95 -0.29 -1.20 1.53
N ASP A 96 -0.63 -1.05 0.26
CA ASP A 96 -1.45 0.05 -0.24
C ASP A 96 -2.85 0.06 0.38
N ALA A 97 -3.44 -1.12 0.57
CA ALA A 97 -4.72 -1.26 1.27
C ALA A 97 -4.67 -0.81 2.75
N HIS A 98 -3.49 -0.89 3.40
CA HIS A 98 -3.32 -0.48 4.80
C HIS A 98 -2.98 1.00 4.99
N VAL A 99 -2.47 1.68 3.97
CA VAL A 99 -2.02 3.08 4.07
C VAL A 99 -2.79 4.03 3.17
N GLU A 100 -3.87 3.58 2.56
CA GLU A 100 -4.66 4.37 1.59
C GLU A 100 -3.77 4.93 0.45
N GLY A 101 -2.77 4.19 0.06
CA GLY A 101 -1.85 4.56 -1.00
C GLY A 101 -2.24 3.95 -2.34
N ALA A 102 -1.97 4.63 -3.44
CA ALA A 102 -2.17 4.07 -4.77
C ALA A 102 -0.88 3.40 -5.24
N TYR A 103 -0.86 2.09 -5.25
CA TYR A 103 0.23 1.32 -5.81
C TYR A 103 0.36 1.57 -7.32
N THR A 104 1.55 1.95 -7.77
CA THR A 104 1.77 2.26 -9.18
C THR A 104 2.29 1.06 -9.96
N HIS A 105 3.44 0.51 -9.59
CA HIS A 105 4.05 -0.62 -10.27
C HIS A 105 5.10 -1.31 -9.39
N GLU A 106 5.19 -2.63 -9.53
CA GLU A 106 6.27 -3.42 -8.96
C GLU A 106 7.62 -2.94 -9.51
N LYS A 107 8.59 -2.62 -8.63
CA LYS A 107 9.92 -2.11 -8.97
C LYS A 107 9.93 -0.82 -9.80
N ALA A 108 8.85 -0.05 -9.77
CA ALA A 108 8.81 1.27 -10.40
C ALA A 108 9.69 2.29 -9.64
N LYS A 109 10.16 3.30 -10.35
CA LYS A 109 10.96 4.41 -9.82
C LYS A 109 10.38 5.73 -10.24
N THR A 110 10.40 6.73 -9.35
CA THR A 110 9.97 8.11 -9.66
C THR A 110 11.05 8.92 -10.41
N ARG A 111 11.95 8.26 -11.11
CA ARG A 111 13.10 8.92 -11.78
C ARG A 111 12.67 9.61 -13.07
N THR A 112 12.57 10.93 -13.03
CA THR A 112 12.41 11.82 -14.18
C THR A 112 13.45 12.93 -14.01
N LYS A 113 14.31 13.19 -14.99
CA LYS A 113 15.41 14.18 -14.85
C LYS A 113 14.91 15.58 -14.61
N SER A 114 13.89 16.00 -15.35
CA SER A 114 13.22 17.30 -15.20
C SER A 114 11.77 17.17 -15.65
N VAL A 115 10.92 18.05 -15.19
CA VAL A 115 9.53 18.17 -15.62
C VAL A 115 9.18 19.64 -15.79
N THR A 116 8.48 19.94 -16.86
CA THR A 116 7.96 21.29 -17.11
C THR A 116 6.49 21.32 -16.70
N ILE A 117 6.14 22.27 -15.82
CA ILE A 117 4.79 22.48 -15.30
C ILE A 117 4.35 23.86 -15.76
N SER A 118 3.16 23.94 -16.34
CA SER A 118 2.52 25.18 -16.73
C SER A 118 1.22 25.34 -15.97
N ASP A 119 1.04 26.47 -15.29
CA ASP A 119 -0.17 26.75 -14.53
C ASP A 119 -0.63 28.20 -14.73
N THR A 120 -1.95 28.44 -14.65
CA THR A 120 -2.54 29.75 -14.84
C THR A 120 -2.88 30.40 -13.50
N LEU A 121 -2.14 31.45 -13.18
CA LEU A 121 -2.20 32.15 -11.90
C LEU A 121 -3.18 33.32 -11.98
N THR A 122 -4.23 33.29 -11.19
CA THR A 122 -5.31 34.29 -11.20
C THR A 122 -5.20 35.35 -10.10
N LYS A 123 -4.69 34.96 -8.92
CA LYS A 123 -4.62 35.85 -7.74
C LYS A 123 -3.21 36.40 -7.55
N LYS A 124 -3.07 37.57 -6.94
CA LYS A 124 -1.79 38.10 -6.46
C LYS A 124 -1.23 37.23 -5.33
N GLY A 125 0.08 37.05 -5.27
CA GLY A 125 0.79 36.39 -4.18
C GLY A 125 1.92 35.47 -4.66
N ASP A 126 2.52 34.78 -3.71
CA ASP A 126 3.63 33.85 -3.92
C ASP A 126 3.12 32.48 -4.28
N TYR A 127 3.63 31.92 -5.35
CA TYR A 127 3.30 30.60 -5.87
C TYR A 127 4.51 29.70 -5.86
N PHE A 128 4.28 28.43 -5.54
CA PHE A 128 5.30 27.40 -5.52
C PHE A 128 4.90 26.25 -6.44
N PHE A 129 5.71 26.01 -7.47
CA PHE A 129 5.57 24.91 -8.41
C PHE A 129 6.25 23.67 -7.85
N TYR A 130 5.55 22.55 -7.80
CA TYR A 130 6.03 21.35 -7.14
C TYR A 130 5.69 20.09 -7.91
N ARG A 131 6.49 19.04 -7.70
CA ARG A 131 6.16 17.67 -8.09
C ARG A 131 6.60 16.71 -7.01
N GLY A 132 5.71 15.74 -6.71
CA GLY A 132 5.97 14.78 -5.66
C GLY A 132 5.01 13.60 -5.69
N THR A 133 5.07 12.78 -4.66
CA THR A 133 4.24 11.60 -4.49
C THR A 133 4.00 11.30 -3.01
N VAL A 134 3.05 10.43 -2.73
CA VAL A 134 2.91 9.82 -1.39
C VAL A 134 3.66 8.50 -1.39
N LYS A 135 4.59 8.36 -0.46
CA LYS A 135 5.37 7.15 -0.22
C LYS A 135 4.70 6.35 0.90
N ALA A 136 4.39 5.10 0.66
CA ALA A 136 3.95 4.13 1.65
C ALA A 136 5.11 3.22 2.05
N THR A 137 5.22 2.90 3.34
CA THR A 137 6.26 2.00 3.88
C THR A 137 5.66 1.10 4.94
N GLY A 138 6.23 -0.09 5.12
CA GLY A 138 5.82 -0.98 6.20
C GLY A 138 6.80 -2.13 6.42
N THR A 139 6.72 -2.70 7.62
CA THR A 139 7.37 -3.97 7.99
C THR A 139 6.31 -5.05 7.99
N TRP A 140 6.57 -6.15 7.31
CA TRP A 140 5.63 -7.24 7.12
C TRP A 140 6.20 -8.57 7.59
N GLN A 141 5.31 -9.48 7.97
CA GLN A 141 5.58 -10.88 8.26
C GLN A 141 4.76 -11.77 7.34
N GLY A 142 5.37 -12.81 6.81
CA GLY A 142 4.74 -13.81 5.95
C GLY A 142 4.48 -15.11 6.70
N PHE A 143 3.24 -15.59 6.67
CA PHE A 143 2.79 -16.79 7.34
C PHE A 143 2.31 -17.83 6.34
N ARG A 144 2.56 -19.10 6.65
CA ARG A 144 2.00 -20.25 5.95
C ARG A 144 1.10 -21.06 6.89
N CYS A 145 -0.03 -21.51 6.39
CA CYS A 145 -0.91 -22.43 7.12
C CYS A 145 -0.30 -23.82 7.19
N ASP A 146 -0.11 -24.34 8.41
CA ASP A 146 0.35 -25.71 8.67
C ASP A 146 -0.86 -26.61 8.88
N ARG A 147 -1.12 -27.50 7.92
CA ARG A 147 -2.14 -28.55 7.95
C ARG A 147 -3.55 -28.08 8.37
N GLY A 148 -3.85 -26.79 8.22
CA GLY A 148 -5.13 -26.23 8.64
C GLY A 148 -5.24 -25.88 10.13
N THR A 149 -4.21 -26.11 10.94
CA THR A 149 -4.27 -25.99 12.41
C THR A 149 -3.67 -24.71 12.95
N LYS A 150 -2.67 -24.12 12.28
CA LYS A 150 -1.98 -22.90 12.75
C LYS A 150 -1.26 -22.18 11.63
N TRP A 151 -1.03 -20.89 11.85
CA TRP A 151 -0.17 -20.06 11.03
C TRP A 151 1.26 -20.08 11.54
N ILE A 152 2.21 -20.51 10.70
CA ILE A 152 3.64 -20.50 11.04
C ILE A 152 4.30 -19.35 10.29
N GLU A 153 5.04 -18.50 11.00
CA GLU A 153 5.87 -17.47 10.40
C GLU A 153 6.99 -18.11 9.56
N GLN A 154 7.12 -17.66 8.32
CA GLN A 154 8.12 -18.18 7.38
C GLN A 154 9.19 -17.15 7.07
N THR A 155 8.82 -15.87 7.09
CA THR A 155 9.70 -14.80 6.65
C THR A 155 9.18 -13.44 7.09
N TRP A 156 10.02 -12.44 7.08
CA TRP A 156 9.67 -11.07 7.34
C TRP A 156 10.47 -10.12 6.45
N GLY A 157 10.10 -8.85 6.39
CA GLY A 157 10.81 -7.88 5.59
C GLY A 157 10.20 -6.49 5.64
N LYS A 158 10.77 -5.62 4.81
CA LYS A 158 10.26 -4.25 4.61
C LYS A 158 9.73 -4.11 3.19
N ALA A 159 8.72 -3.27 3.04
CA ALA A 159 8.19 -2.93 1.73
C ALA A 159 7.97 -1.41 1.65
N GLN A 160 8.07 -0.88 0.45
CA GLN A 160 7.68 0.48 0.13
C GLN A 160 7.04 0.54 -1.24
N SER A 161 6.07 1.43 -1.37
CA SER A 161 5.42 1.78 -2.63
C SER A 161 5.26 3.29 -2.73
N PHE A 162 4.75 3.77 -3.85
CA PHE A 162 4.39 5.17 -4.00
C PHE A 162 3.17 5.33 -4.90
N SER A 163 2.39 6.39 -4.69
CA SER A 163 1.28 6.75 -5.55
C SER A 163 1.75 7.33 -6.88
N ALA A 164 0.82 7.57 -7.80
CA ALA A 164 1.11 8.36 -8.99
C ALA A 164 1.73 9.71 -8.60
N GLN A 165 2.68 10.17 -9.41
CA GLN A 165 3.26 11.49 -9.21
C GLN A 165 2.21 12.58 -9.47
N VAL A 166 2.19 13.59 -8.61
CA VAL A 166 1.30 14.75 -8.70
C VAL A 166 2.16 16.00 -8.78
N ASP A 167 1.81 16.89 -9.67
CA ASP A 167 2.44 18.19 -9.87
C ASP A 167 1.39 19.32 -9.93
N GLY A 168 1.84 20.55 -9.82
CA GLY A 168 1.01 21.73 -9.88
C GLY A 168 1.68 22.96 -9.26
N ALA A 169 0.93 24.04 -9.17
CA ALA A 169 1.30 25.23 -8.41
C ALA A 169 0.35 25.43 -7.23
N VAL A 170 0.89 25.92 -6.12
CA VAL A 170 0.09 26.29 -4.95
C VAL A 170 0.47 27.71 -4.51
N ARG A 171 -0.53 28.55 -4.20
CA ARG A 171 -0.32 29.89 -3.66
C ARG A 171 -0.30 29.86 -2.14
N CYS A 172 0.56 30.68 -1.53
CA CYS A 172 0.51 30.94 -0.10
C CYS A 172 -0.83 31.52 0.32
N GLY A 173 -1.41 30.96 1.37
CA GLY A 173 -2.72 31.38 1.89
C GLY A 173 -3.94 30.76 1.20
N ASP A 174 -3.78 29.96 0.14
CA ASP A 174 -4.92 29.22 -0.40
C ASP A 174 -5.31 28.03 0.52
N SER A 175 -6.61 27.76 0.60
CA SER A 175 -7.12 26.61 1.33
C SER A 175 -6.83 25.32 0.56
N VAL A 176 -6.03 24.41 1.12
CA VAL A 176 -5.66 23.14 0.52
C VAL A 176 -5.94 21.95 1.47
N ARG A 177 -6.16 20.77 0.91
CA ARG A 177 -6.43 19.57 1.71
C ARG A 177 -5.27 19.26 2.65
N LYS A 178 -5.53 18.99 3.94
CA LYS A 178 -4.53 18.75 4.98
C LYS A 178 -3.48 17.69 4.65
N LYS A 179 -3.87 16.62 3.95
CA LYS A 179 -2.98 15.51 3.58
C LYS A 179 -2.44 15.61 2.13
N SER A 180 -2.57 16.76 1.44
CA SER A 180 -2.09 16.93 0.07
C SER A 180 -0.61 17.32 -0.01
N LEU A 181 0.01 17.12 -1.19
CA LEU A 181 1.35 17.63 -1.48
C LEU A 181 1.39 19.17 -1.47
N ALA A 182 0.32 19.82 -1.97
CA ALA A 182 0.17 21.27 -1.91
C ALA A 182 0.29 21.79 -0.46
N ARG A 183 -0.32 21.10 0.50
CA ARG A 183 -0.20 21.46 1.92
C ARG A 183 1.24 21.29 2.44
N LEU A 184 1.94 20.23 2.06
CA LEU A 184 3.35 20.05 2.40
C LEU A 184 4.20 21.22 1.87
N VAL A 185 3.91 21.69 0.66
CA VAL A 185 4.63 22.83 0.04
C VAL A 185 4.34 24.12 0.79
N GLN A 186 3.07 24.42 1.11
CA GLN A 186 2.73 25.59 1.91
C GLN A 186 3.41 25.56 3.29
N ASP A 187 3.35 24.42 4.01
CA ASP A 187 3.96 24.27 5.34
C ASP A 187 5.48 24.51 5.33
N LYS A 188 6.14 24.26 4.17
CA LYS A 188 7.60 24.35 4.06
C LYS A 188 8.09 25.69 3.49
N TYR A 189 7.33 26.32 2.62
CA TYR A 189 7.80 27.46 1.81
C TYR A 189 6.99 28.73 2.02
N CYS A 190 5.82 28.67 2.65
CA CYS A 190 5.02 29.81 3.06
C CYS A 190 5.17 30.10 4.56
#